data_58091a6d785c7b1fa1baff6d59d617f5
#
_entry.id   58091a6d785c7b1fa1baff6d59d617f5
#
_cell.length_a   1.000
_cell.length_b   1.000
_cell.length_c   1.000
_cell.angle_alpha   90.00
_cell.angle_beta   90.00
_cell.angle_gamma   90.00
#
_symmetry.space_group_name_H-M   'P 1'
#
loop_
_entity.id
_entity.type
_entity.pdbx_description
1 polymer ?
#
loop_
_entity_poly.entity_id
_entity_poly.type
_entity_poly.pdbx_seq_one_letter_code
_entity_poly.pdbx_strand_id
1 'polypeptide(L)'
;ERVNVITAAYSLVGEVGYFWGGKSTTIGKDPSWGNAEKVSAAGSPSTGTTRAYGLDCSGFVTWAVINGYDSTDMEGSVGDGTSDQWEKADVVSEQDAQPGDLVFQNGPESGSNNHVGIICGKTDAGDWIAVHCSSSKNGVTVGEAYGASFRYIRQPSFYPTQEELAQMVSDGTTASNAEALDTAADVTETSHQSRCPRRHKFREQPAEDFSL
;
A
#
# COMPACT_ATOMS: atom_id res chain seq x y z
N GLU A 1 -4.80 -0.61 -12.47
CA GLU A 1 -5.30 -0.13 -11.17
C GLU A 1 -4.14 0.14 -10.19
N ARG A 2 -3.13 -0.74 -10.05
CA ARG A 2 -1.99 -0.54 -9.13
C ARG A 2 -1.30 0.81 -9.31
N VAL A 3 -1.01 1.21 -10.55
CA VAL A 3 -0.41 2.52 -10.87
C VAL A 3 -1.28 3.67 -10.39
N ASN A 4 -2.60 3.57 -10.56
CA ASN A 4 -3.54 4.61 -10.15
C ASN A 4 -3.57 4.74 -8.61
N VAL A 5 -3.58 3.61 -7.88
CA VAL A 5 -3.51 3.60 -6.41
C VAL A 5 -2.23 4.27 -5.92
N ILE A 6 -1.08 3.94 -6.53
CA ILE A 6 0.20 4.56 -6.19
C ILE A 6 0.19 6.05 -6.51
N THR A 7 -0.37 6.45 -7.65
CA THR A 7 -0.49 7.85 -8.04
C THR A 7 -1.35 8.63 -7.05
N ALA A 8 -2.50 8.07 -6.65
CA ALA A 8 -3.35 8.66 -5.62
C ALA A 8 -2.59 8.79 -4.29
N ALA A 9 -1.91 7.73 -3.85
CA ALA A 9 -1.10 7.75 -2.64
C ALA A 9 -0.01 8.84 -2.66
N TYR A 10 0.73 8.96 -3.76
CA TYR A 10 1.77 9.99 -3.93
C TYR A 10 1.22 11.41 -3.93
N SER A 11 0.01 11.62 -4.42
CA SER A 11 -0.61 12.94 -4.45
C SER A 11 -0.80 13.57 -3.06
N LEU A 12 -0.77 12.74 -2.01
CA LEU A 12 -0.90 13.19 -0.62
C LEU A 12 0.43 13.42 0.10
N VAL A 13 1.56 13.16 -0.52
CA VAL A 13 2.88 13.36 0.11
C VAL A 13 3.09 14.84 0.39
N GLY A 14 3.24 15.17 1.68
CA GLY A 14 3.37 16.55 2.16
C GLY A 14 2.07 17.37 2.17
N GLU A 15 0.96 16.82 1.72
CA GLU A 15 -0.33 17.51 1.59
C GLU A 15 -1.30 17.24 2.76
N VAL A 16 -1.19 16.08 3.39
CA VAL A 16 -2.11 15.62 4.44
C VAL A 16 -1.34 15.27 5.70
N GLY A 17 -1.78 15.82 6.83
CA GLY A 17 -1.23 15.56 8.15
C GLY A 17 -1.73 14.23 8.74
N TYR A 18 -0.99 13.74 9.74
CA TYR A 18 -1.41 12.57 10.50
C TYR A 18 -2.47 12.93 11.53
N PHE A 19 -3.57 12.17 11.55
CA PHE A 19 -4.62 12.30 12.55
C PHE A 19 -5.05 10.91 13.03
N TRP A 20 -4.88 10.61 14.30
CA TRP A 20 -5.25 9.32 14.88
C TRP A 20 -6.75 9.04 14.77
N GLY A 21 -7.11 7.95 14.06
CA GLY A 21 -8.49 7.62 13.70
C GLY A 21 -9.01 8.42 12.51
N GLY A 22 -8.15 9.15 11.81
CA GLY A 22 -8.52 9.93 10.62
C GLY A 22 -8.81 9.04 9.43
N LYS A 23 -9.99 9.23 8.83
CA LYS A 23 -10.53 8.47 7.71
C LYS A 23 -11.13 9.40 6.67
N SER A 24 -11.15 8.97 5.42
CA SER A 24 -11.89 9.63 4.36
C SER A 24 -12.22 8.63 3.25
N THR A 25 -13.47 8.67 2.79
CA THR A 25 -13.94 7.93 1.60
C THR A 25 -14.24 8.87 0.43
N THR A 26 -13.81 10.13 0.54
CA THR A 26 -14.04 11.16 -0.48
C THR A 26 -13.19 10.85 -1.73
N ILE A 27 -13.81 10.87 -2.90
CA ILE A 27 -13.09 10.90 -4.17
C ILE A 27 -12.54 12.32 -4.36
N GLY A 28 -11.24 12.41 -4.56
CA GLY A 28 -10.52 13.68 -4.54
C GLY A 28 -10.12 14.12 -3.13
N LYS A 29 -9.66 15.35 -3.02
CA LYS A 29 -9.19 15.93 -1.76
C LYS A 29 -10.36 16.19 -0.82
N ASP A 30 -10.28 15.65 0.40
CA ASP A 30 -11.31 15.86 1.41
C ASP A 30 -11.23 17.31 1.95
N PRO A 31 -12.33 18.10 1.85
CA PRO A 31 -12.34 19.49 2.28
C PRO A 31 -12.23 19.67 3.81
N SER A 32 -12.39 18.61 4.58
CA SER A 32 -12.24 18.65 6.04
C SER A 32 -10.77 18.62 6.50
N TRP A 33 -9.86 18.17 5.66
CA TRP A 33 -8.44 18.12 6.02
C TRP A 33 -7.88 19.51 6.34
N GLY A 34 -7.12 19.57 7.42
CA GLY A 34 -6.57 20.81 7.96
C GLY A 34 -7.48 21.56 8.93
N ASN A 35 -8.76 21.23 9.00
CA ASN A 35 -9.68 21.82 9.98
C ASN A 35 -9.31 21.35 11.39
N ALA A 36 -9.55 22.22 12.37
CA ALA A 36 -9.33 21.87 13.78
C ALA A 36 -10.38 20.86 14.24
N GLU A 37 -9.92 19.65 14.62
CA GLU A 37 -10.77 18.54 15.00
C GLU A 37 -10.26 17.87 16.30
N LYS A 38 -11.19 17.38 17.13
CA LYS A 38 -10.83 16.66 18.34
C LYS A 38 -10.55 15.19 18.04
N VAL A 39 -9.37 14.70 18.42
CA VAL A 39 -9.04 13.28 18.35
C VAL A 39 -9.91 12.51 19.34
N SER A 40 -10.94 11.82 18.84
CA SER A 40 -11.90 11.05 19.64
C SER A 40 -11.53 9.58 19.77
N ALA A 41 -10.78 9.01 18.81
CA ALA A 41 -10.34 7.63 18.84
C ALA A 41 -9.43 7.38 20.05
N ALA A 42 -9.69 6.29 20.78
CA ALA A 42 -8.89 5.89 21.94
C ALA A 42 -7.55 5.26 21.51
N GLY A 43 -6.61 5.14 22.45
CA GLY A 43 -5.38 4.38 22.26
C GLY A 43 -4.17 5.19 21.75
N SER A 44 -4.27 6.51 21.67
CA SER A 44 -3.16 7.39 21.29
C SER A 44 -2.88 8.45 22.36
N PRO A 45 -1.60 8.88 22.54
CA PRO A 45 -1.28 10.06 23.33
C PRO A 45 -1.97 11.34 22.86
N SER A 46 -2.43 11.37 21.60
CA SER A 46 -3.16 12.51 21.04
C SER A 46 -4.65 12.50 21.35
N THR A 47 -5.19 11.39 21.88
CA THR A 47 -6.63 11.26 22.22
C THR A 47 -7.07 12.40 23.16
N GLY A 48 -8.17 13.06 22.80
CA GLY A 48 -8.72 14.18 23.53
C GLY A 48 -8.11 15.54 23.18
N THR A 49 -7.01 15.61 22.41
CA THR A 49 -6.44 16.87 21.92
C THR A 49 -7.11 17.33 20.63
N THR A 50 -7.05 18.63 20.33
CA THR A 50 -7.49 19.20 19.06
C THR A 50 -6.29 19.33 18.13
N ARG A 51 -6.44 18.83 16.89
CA ARG A 51 -5.41 18.85 15.86
C ARG A 51 -6.00 19.15 14.49
N ALA A 52 -5.17 19.51 13.51
CA ALA A 52 -5.58 19.56 12.12
C ALA A 52 -6.02 18.16 11.67
N TYR A 53 -7.24 18.05 11.15
CA TYR A 53 -7.79 16.78 10.66
C TYR A 53 -6.97 16.28 9.47
N GLY A 54 -6.83 14.98 9.37
CA GLY A 54 -6.07 14.30 8.34
C GLY A 54 -6.36 12.81 8.34
N LEU A 55 -5.38 12.00 8.01
CA LEU A 55 -5.52 10.54 7.91
C LEU A 55 -4.63 9.83 8.93
N ASP A 56 -5.06 8.67 9.41
CA ASP A 56 -4.15 7.68 10.00
C ASP A 56 -3.56 6.76 8.91
N CYS A 57 -2.73 5.79 9.31
CA CYS A 57 -2.05 4.93 8.36
C CYS A 57 -3.01 4.07 7.52
N SER A 58 -4.01 3.46 8.13
CA SER A 58 -5.01 2.64 7.43
C SER A 58 -6.01 3.49 6.64
N GLY A 59 -6.42 4.65 7.17
CA GLY A 59 -7.26 5.60 6.44
C GLY A 59 -6.61 6.15 5.18
N PHE A 60 -5.29 6.35 5.21
CA PHE A 60 -4.51 6.69 4.03
C PHE A 60 -4.57 5.59 2.95
N VAL A 61 -4.38 4.32 3.34
CA VAL A 61 -4.47 3.18 2.42
C VAL A 61 -5.87 3.08 1.81
N THR A 62 -6.91 3.15 2.63
CA THR A 62 -8.31 3.11 2.17
C THR A 62 -8.59 4.24 1.18
N TRP A 63 -8.21 5.48 1.49
CA TRP A 63 -8.39 6.62 0.59
C TRP A 63 -7.63 6.45 -0.74
N ALA A 64 -6.39 5.98 -0.69
CA ALA A 64 -5.57 5.78 -1.89
C ALA A 64 -6.18 4.74 -2.83
N VAL A 65 -6.74 3.65 -2.29
CA VAL A 65 -7.42 2.61 -3.08
C VAL A 65 -8.72 3.15 -3.68
N ILE A 66 -9.57 3.81 -2.90
CA ILE A 66 -10.82 4.44 -3.38
C ILE A 66 -10.51 5.39 -4.55
N ASN A 67 -9.50 6.23 -4.42
CA ASN A 67 -9.15 7.21 -5.44
C ASN A 67 -8.42 6.60 -6.63
N GLY A 68 -7.66 5.53 -6.43
CA GLY A 68 -7.03 4.79 -7.52
C GLY A 68 -8.02 4.05 -8.41
N TYR A 69 -9.13 3.60 -7.84
CA TYR A 69 -10.22 2.94 -8.55
C TYR A 69 -11.37 3.90 -8.97
N ASP A 70 -11.34 5.14 -8.49
CA ASP A 70 -12.42 6.11 -8.65
C ASP A 70 -13.77 5.56 -8.17
N SER A 71 -13.78 4.81 -7.06
CA SER A 71 -14.96 4.12 -6.54
C SER A 71 -14.93 4.00 -5.03
N THR A 72 -15.97 4.50 -4.37
CA THR A 72 -16.16 4.36 -2.92
C THR A 72 -16.50 2.93 -2.49
N ASP A 73 -16.95 2.07 -3.40
CA ASP A 73 -17.23 0.65 -3.13
C ASP A 73 -15.94 -0.11 -2.75
N MET A 74 -14.79 0.43 -3.11
CA MET A 74 -13.49 -0.15 -2.74
C MET A 74 -13.19 -0.11 -1.24
N GLU A 75 -13.86 0.70 -0.45
CA GLU A 75 -13.73 0.70 1.01
C GLU A 75 -13.95 -0.70 1.59
N GLY A 76 -15.04 -1.37 1.18
CA GLY A 76 -15.35 -2.73 1.59
C GLY A 76 -14.32 -3.77 1.13
N SER A 77 -13.65 -3.53 0.00
CA SER A 77 -12.65 -4.45 -0.55
C SER A 77 -11.28 -4.30 0.09
N VAL A 78 -10.88 -3.07 0.44
CA VAL A 78 -9.56 -2.82 1.06
C VAL A 78 -9.59 -2.91 2.58
N GLY A 79 -10.71 -2.55 3.21
CA GLY A 79 -10.87 -2.51 4.65
C GLY A 79 -10.58 -1.14 5.29
N ASP A 80 -11.07 -0.96 6.51
CA ASP A 80 -11.02 0.32 7.25
C ASP A 80 -10.17 0.24 8.54
N GLY A 81 -9.16 -0.56 8.56
CA GLY A 81 -8.23 -0.69 9.69
C GLY A 81 -7.10 -1.63 9.34
N THR A 82 -6.00 -1.56 10.08
CA THR A 82 -4.82 -2.41 9.79
C THR A 82 -5.12 -3.90 9.86
N SER A 83 -5.95 -4.35 10.80
CA SER A 83 -6.35 -5.76 10.92
C SER A 83 -7.25 -6.19 9.77
N ASP A 84 -8.25 -5.36 9.42
CA ASP A 84 -9.15 -5.64 8.30
C ASP A 84 -8.39 -5.64 6.96
N GLN A 85 -7.48 -4.69 6.75
CA GLN A 85 -6.62 -4.64 5.57
C GLN A 85 -5.67 -5.83 5.48
N TRP A 86 -5.21 -6.34 6.62
CA TRP A 86 -4.42 -7.55 6.67
C TRP A 86 -5.23 -8.77 6.23
N GLU A 87 -6.44 -8.96 6.76
CA GLU A 87 -7.32 -10.08 6.45
C GLU A 87 -7.79 -10.09 4.99
N LYS A 88 -7.91 -8.91 4.37
CA LYS A 88 -8.29 -8.73 2.96
C LYS A 88 -7.11 -8.72 1.99
N ALA A 89 -5.96 -9.16 2.44
CA ALA A 89 -4.75 -9.27 1.63
C ALA A 89 -4.09 -10.63 1.83
N ASP A 90 -3.66 -11.24 0.73
CA ASP A 90 -3.05 -12.55 0.69
C ASP A 90 -1.54 -12.50 0.97
N VAL A 91 -0.99 -13.60 1.42
CA VAL A 91 0.44 -13.76 1.61
C VAL A 91 1.15 -13.69 0.25
N VAL A 92 2.18 -12.87 0.18
CA VAL A 92 3.05 -12.80 -1.01
C VAL A 92 4.51 -12.83 -0.58
N SER A 93 5.34 -13.52 -1.33
CA SER A 93 6.78 -13.53 -1.07
C SER A 93 7.41 -12.17 -1.42
N GLU A 94 8.53 -11.83 -0.78
CA GLU A 94 9.27 -10.61 -1.13
C GLU A 94 9.69 -10.57 -2.61
N GLN A 95 9.90 -11.74 -3.23
CA GLN A 95 10.29 -11.85 -4.64
C GLN A 95 9.13 -11.58 -5.59
N ASP A 96 7.91 -12.00 -5.21
CA ASP A 96 6.70 -11.87 -6.03
C ASP A 96 5.94 -10.58 -5.75
N ALA A 97 6.33 -9.86 -4.69
CA ALA A 97 5.73 -8.59 -4.32
C ALA A 97 5.85 -7.56 -5.46
N GLN A 98 4.81 -6.73 -5.58
CA GLN A 98 4.68 -5.73 -6.63
C GLN A 98 4.34 -4.36 -6.05
N PRO A 99 4.65 -3.25 -6.75
CA PRO A 99 4.09 -1.95 -6.41
C PRO A 99 2.56 -2.02 -6.32
N GLY A 100 2.01 -1.41 -5.27
CA GLY A 100 0.60 -1.49 -4.90
C GLY A 100 0.30 -2.49 -3.77
N ASP A 101 1.19 -3.45 -3.50
CA ASP A 101 1.05 -4.34 -2.35
C ASP A 101 1.20 -3.58 -1.03
N LEU A 102 0.60 -4.10 0.02
CA LEU A 102 0.64 -3.50 1.36
C LEU A 102 1.84 -4.01 2.15
N VAL A 103 2.39 -3.13 2.97
CA VAL A 103 3.42 -3.47 3.95
C VAL A 103 2.94 -3.17 5.36
N PHE A 104 3.23 -4.08 6.29
CA PHE A 104 2.85 -3.97 7.70
C PHE A 104 4.07 -4.09 8.61
N GLN A 105 4.04 -3.36 9.74
CA GLN A 105 5.11 -3.48 10.74
C GLN A 105 4.98 -4.76 11.57
N ASN A 106 3.75 -5.12 11.92
CA ASN A 106 3.42 -6.28 12.75
C ASN A 106 2.29 -7.09 12.13
N GLY A 107 1.99 -8.27 12.68
CA GLY A 107 0.81 -9.04 12.36
C GLY A 107 -0.48 -8.43 12.95
N PRO A 108 -1.65 -9.03 12.63
CA PRO A 108 -2.97 -8.50 13.02
C PRO A 108 -3.21 -8.50 14.52
N GLU A 109 -2.46 -9.32 15.28
CA GLU A 109 -2.50 -9.38 16.74
C GLU A 109 -2.13 -8.05 17.41
N SER A 110 -1.44 -7.16 16.70
CA SER A 110 -1.08 -5.83 17.19
C SER A 110 -2.25 -4.84 17.16
N GLY A 111 -3.35 -5.18 16.48
CA GLY A 111 -4.55 -4.34 16.39
C GLY A 111 -4.23 -2.91 15.94
N SER A 112 -4.74 -1.93 16.66
CA SER A 112 -4.52 -0.49 16.37
C SER A 112 -3.08 -0.02 16.56
N ASN A 113 -2.21 -0.81 17.19
CA ASN A 113 -0.78 -0.50 17.34
C ASN A 113 0.04 -0.92 16.11
N ASN A 114 -0.59 -1.46 15.08
CA ASN A 114 0.07 -1.80 13.83
C ASN A 114 0.21 -0.58 12.92
N HIS A 115 1.08 -0.68 11.93
CA HIS A 115 1.28 0.34 10.92
C HIS A 115 1.27 -0.29 9.53
N VAL A 116 0.67 0.42 8.56
CA VAL A 116 0.51 -0.04 7.19
C VAL A 116 0.97 1.03 6.20
N GLY A 117 1.47 0.61 5.06
CA GLY A 117 1.83 1.44 3.93
C GLY A 117 1.61 0.71 2.62
N ILE A 118 1.89 1.38 1.50
CA ILE A 118 1.77 0.86 0.14
C ILE A 118 3.16 0.83 -0.48
N ILE A 119 3.57 -0.32 -1.01
CA ILE A 119 4.79 -0.42 -1.83
C ILE A 119 4.60 0.43 -3.09
N CYS A 120 5.58 1.27 -3.40
CA CYS A 120 5.51 2.17 -4.55
C CYS A 120 6.69 2.04 -5.53
N GLY A 121 7.70 1.26 -5.19
CA GLY A 121 8.87 1.03 -6.04
C GLY A 121 10.02 0.39 -5.31
N LYS A 122 11.20 0.47 -5.93
CA LYS A 122 12.46 -0.03 -5.36
C LYS A 122 13.56 1.03 -5.47
N THR A 123 14.51 0.98 -4.55
CA THR A 123 15.78 1.71 -4.66
C THR A 123 16.67 1.08 -5.76
N ASP A 124 17.72 1.77 -6.17
CA ASP A 124 18.74 1.19 -7.09
C ASP A 124 19.41 -0.08 -6.51
N ALA A 125 19.45 -0.19 -5.18
CA ALA A 125 19.91 -1.40 -4.51
C ALA A 125 18.86 -2.53 -4.51
N GLY A 126 17.62 -2.25 -4.98
CA GLY A 126 16.50 -3.18 -5.08
C GLY A 126 15.73 -3.35 -3.77
N ASP A 127 15.88 -2.45 -2.81
CA ASP A 127 15.10 -2.45 -1.58
C ASP A 127 13.73 -1.80 -1.83
N TRP A 128 12.68 -2.33 -1.23
CA TRP A 128 11.33 -1.80 -1.39
C TRP A 128 11.18 -0.41 -0.78
N ILE A 129 10.49 0.45 -1.48
CA ILE A 129 10.08 1.79 -1.04
C ILE A 129 8.59 1.75 -0.75
N ALA A 130 8.16 2.35 0.35
CA ALA A 130 6.76 2.49 0.72
C ALA A 130 6.35 3.95 0.90
N VAL A 131 5.13 4.26 0.52
CA VAL A 131 4.41 5.49 0.88
C VAL A 131 3.43 5.17 2.00
N HIS A 132 3.41 5.98 3.05
CA HIS A 132 2.59 5.74 4.22
C HIS A 132 2.29 7.03 4.99
N CYS A 133 1.18 7.07 5.73
CA CYS A 133 0.86 8.18 6.62
C CYS A 133 1.43 7.91 8.01
N SER A 134 2.49 8.63 8.36
CA SER A 134 3.30 8.39 9.56
C SER A 134 3.00 9.39 10.66
N SER A 135 2.73 8.90 11.88
CA SER A 135 2.56 9.75 13.06
C SER A 135 3.85 10.48 13.44
N SER A 136 5.01 9.83 13.31
CA SER A 136 6.31 10.43 13.64
C SER A 136 6.75 11.49 12.64
N LYS A 137 6.28 11.42 11.39
CA LYS A 137 6.53 12.42 10.34
C LYS A 137 5.37 13.41 10.20
N ASN A 138 4.31 13.22 10.98
CA ASN A 138 3.08 14.02 10.98
C ASN A 138 2.44 14.13 9.59
N GLY A 139 2.38 13.03 8.85
CA GLY A 139 1.71 13.01 7.54
C GLY A 139 2.22 11.95 6.59
N VAL A 140 1.79 12.10 5.33
CA VAL A 140 2.16 11.17 4.26
C VAL A 140 3.61 11.41 3.84
N THR A 141 4.37 10.34 3.85
CA THR A 141 5.82 10.33 3.55
C THR A 141 6.21 9.10 2.74
N VAL A 142 7.38 9.14 2.15
CA VAL A 142 7.97 8.06 1.36
C VAL A 142 9.34 7.70 1.93
N GLY A 143 9.65 6.42 1.97
CA GLY A 143 10.94 5.95 2.44
C GLY A 143 11.17 4.47 2.19
N GLU A 144 12.37 4.00 2.48
CA GLU A 144 12.72 2.59 2.39
C GLU A 144 11.89 1.79 3.42
N ALA A 145 11.18 0.78 2.94
CA ALA A 145 10.15 0.09 3.73
C ALA A 145 10.72 -0.63 4.96
N TYR A 146 11.81 -1.38 4.78
CA TYR A 146 12.43 -2.09 5.90
C TYR A 146 13.04 -1.12 6.94
N GLY A 147 13.60 0.01 6.48
CA GLY A 147 14.11 1.09 7.34
C GLY A 147 12.99 1.80 8.12
N ALA A 148 11.78 1.85 7.55
CA ALA A 148 10.57 2.32 8.23
C ALA A 148 9.93 1.25 9.13
N SER A 149 10.64 0.17 9.43
CA SER A 149 10.23 -0.95 10.29
C SER A 149 9.13 -1.85 9.73
N PHE A 150 8.80 -1.78 8.46
CA PHE A 150 7.90 -2.75 7.84
C PHE A 150 8.58 -4.13 7.77
N ARG A 151 7.82 -5.20 8.06
CA ARG A 151 8.34 -6.57 8.17
C ARG A 151 7.53 -7.59 7.38
N TYR A 152 6.32 -7.25 6.94
CA TYR A 152 5.42 -8.12 6.21
C TYR A 152 4.95 -7.45 4.94
N ILE A 153 4.80 -8.23 3.86
CA ILE A 153 4.22 -7.80 2.59
C ILE A 153 2.98 -8.65 2.35
N ARG A 154 1.89 -8.01 1.95
CA ARG A 154 0.66 -8.71 1.57
C ARG A 154 0.06 -8.08 0.33
N GLN A 155 -0.44 -8.93 -0.57
CA GLN A 155 -1.13 -8.51 -1.77
C GLN A 155 -2.63 -8.37 -1.50
N PRO A 156 -3.22 -7.17 -1.67
CA PRO A 156 -4.67 -7.02 -1.59
C PRO A 156 -5.40 -7.97 -2.53
N SER A 157 -6.43 -8.66 -2.01
CA SER A 157 -7.18 -9.69 -2.76
C SER A 157 -8.02 -9.12 -3.90
N PHE A 158 -8.24 -7.79 -3.93
CA PHE A 158 -8.95 -7.13 -5.03
C PHE A 158 -8.06 -6.90 -6.27
N TYR A 159 -6.75 -7.08 -6.19
CA TYR A 159 -5.91 -7.08 -7.38
C TYR A 159 -5.98 -8.43 -8.08
N PRO A 160 -6.10 -8.44 -9.42
CA PRO A 160 -6.13 -9.69 -10.16
C PRO A 160 -4.82 -10.47 -9.96
N THR A 161 -4.94 -11.78 -9.83
CA THR A 161 -3.80 -12.69 -9.81
C THR A 161 -3.13 -12.75 -11.18
N GLN A 162 -1.90 -13.28 -11.23
CA GLN A 162 -1.22 -13.50 -12.51
C GLN A 162 -1.99 -14.44 -13.44
N GLU A 163 -2.71 -15.43 -12.88
CA GLU A 163 -3.54 -16.36 -13.64
C GLU A 163 -4.76 -15.65 -14.22
N GLU A 164 -5.45 -14.83 -13.44
CA GLU A 164 -6.59 -14.03 -13.92
C GLU A 164 -6.15 -13.01 -14.98
N LEU A 165 -4.99 -12.36 -14.82
CA LEU A 165 -4.43 -11.48 -15.84
C LEU A 165 -4.13 -12.23 -17.13
N ALA A 166 -3.54 -13.43 -17.06
CA ALA A 166 -3.26 -14.26 -18.23
C ALA A 166 -4.57 -14.70 -18.93
N GLN A 167 -5.60 -15.05 -18.15
CA GLN A 167 -6.93 -15.39 -18.68
C GLN A 167 -7.57 -14.20 -19.38
N MET A 168 -7.55 -13.01 -18.77
CA MET A 168 -8.09 -11.77 -19.37
C MET A 168 -7.41 -11.43 -20.70
N VAL A 169 -6.10 -11.67 -20.82
CA VAL A 169 -5.35 -11.50 -22.07
C VAL A 169 -5.78 -12.53 -23.11
N SER A 170 -5.96 -13.81 -22.72
CA SER A 170 -6.38 -14.89 -23.64
C SER A 170 -7.81 -14.69 -24.15
N ASP A 171 -8.71 -14.16 -23.31
CA ASP A 171 -10.12 -13.93 -23.65
C ASP A 171 -10.36 -12.62 -24.42
N GLY A 172 -9.28 -11.88 -24.79
CA GLY A 172 -9.36 -10.67 -25.60
C GLY A 172 -10.02 -9.47 -24.91
N THR A 173 -10.18 -9.51 -23.59
CA THR A 173 -10.85 -8.44 -22.82
C THR A 173 -9.97 -7.18 -22.66
N THR A 174 -8.68 -7.24 -23.04
CA THR A 174 -7.70 -6.13 -22.99
C THR A 174 -7.32 -5.55 -24.35
N ALA A 175 -8.16 -5.69 -25.37
CA ALA A 175 -7.83 -5.31 -26.75
C ALA A 175 -7.87 -3.79 -27.06
N SER A 176 -7.77 -2.89 -26.07
CA SER A 176 -7.80 -1.44 -26.39
C SER A 176 -6.58 -0.61 -25.93
N ASN A 177 -5.56 -1.20 -25.32
CA ASN A 177 -4.38 -0.43 -24.88
C ASN A 177 -3.01 -1.00 -25.30
N ALA A 178 -2.96 -1.89 -26.29
CA ALA A 178 -1.70 -2.52 -26.74
C ALA A 178 -1.04 -1.83 -27.97
N GLU A 179 -1.52 -0.69 -28.44
CA GLU A 179 -0.97 -0.04 -29.65
C GLU A 179 0.01 1.13 -29.39
N ALA A 180 0.61 1.22 -28.21
CA ALA A 180 1.54 2.35 -27.94
C ALA A 180 2.92 1.98 -27.40
N LEU A 181 3.40 0.74 -27.56
CA LEU A 181 4.76 0.38 -27.08
C LEU A 181 5.49 -0.64 -27.97
N ASP A 182 5.56 -0.32 -29.27
CA ASP A 182 6.47 -1.03 -30.17
C ASP A 182 7.37 -0.02 -30.91
N THR A 183 8.33 0.55 -30.20
CA THR A 183 9.56 1.13 -30.80
C THR A 183 10.58 1.39 -29.70
N ALA A 184 11.31 0.39 -29.28
CA ALA A 184 12.71 0.51 -28.83
C ALA A 184 13.25 -0.90 -28.58
N ALA A 185 13.59 -1.60 -29.64
CA ALA A 185 14.40 -2.80 -29.58
C ALA A 185 15.87 -2.44 -29.62
N ASP A 186 16.63 -3.31 -28.97
CA ASP A 186 18.04 -3.59 -29.21
C ASP A 186 19.08 -2.71 -28.54
N VAL A 187 19.48 -3.15 -27.33
CA VAL A 187 20.89 -3.11 -26.92
C VAL A 187 21.22 -4.39 -26.13
N THR A 188 21.91 -5.29 -26.79
CA THR A 188 22.61 -6.41 -26.18
C THR A 188 23.75 -5.89 -25.31
N GLU A 189 23.75 -6.22 -24.02
CA GLU A 189 25.00 -6.24 -23.26
C GLU A 189 25.00 -7.35 -22.21
N THR A 190 25.83 -8.34 -22.51
CA THR A 190 26.23 -9.42 -21.62
C THR A 190 27.13 -8.90 -20.52
N SER A 191 26.69 -8.92 -19.26
CA SER A 191 27.63 -8.88 -18.15
C SER A 191 27.28 -9.96 -17.11
N HIS A 192 28.15 -10.97 -17.04
CA HIS A 192 28.22 -11.90 -15.94
C HIS A 192 28.53 -11.16 -14.65
N GLN A 193 27.53 -10.96 -13.79
CA GLN A 193 27.77 -10.65 -12.39
C GLN A 193 27.23 -11.79 -11.53
N SER A 194 28.16 -12.39 -10.78
CA SER A 194 27.89 -13.38 -9.75
C SER A 194 26.92 -12.81 -8.72
N ARG A 195 25.67 -13.29 -8.74
CA ARG A 195 24.65 -12.91 -7.75
C ARG A 195 25.02 -13.57 -6.42
N CYS A 196 25.47 -12.75 -5.48
CA CYS A 196 25.41 -13.09 -4.07
C CYS A 196 23.93 -13.28 -3.70
N PRO A 197 23.50 -14.37 -3.06
CA PRO A 197 22.10 -14.55 -2.69
C PRO A 197 21.71 -13.44 -1.72
N ARG A 198 20.80 -12.55 -2.13
CA ARG A 198 20.23 -11.52 -1.27
C ARG A 198 19.49 -12.22 -0.14
N ARG A 199 19.83 -11.91 1.11
CA ARG A 199 19.05 -12.37 2.26
C ARG A 199 17.70 -11.66 2.20
N HIS A 200 16.61 -12.44 2.28
CA HIS A 200 15.27 -11.90 2.42
C HIS A 200 15.20 -11.00 3.66
N LYS A 201 14.68 -9.79 3.50
CA LYS A 201 14.53 -8.82 4.59
C LYS A 201 13.19 -8.95 5.29
N PHE A 202 12.16 -9.31 4.55
CA PHE A 202 10.82 -9.45 5.07
C PHE A 202 10.60 -10.84 5.67
N ARG A 203 9.70 -10.93 6.65
CA ARG A 203 9.38 -12.20 7.31
C ARG A 203 8.55 -13.06 6.39
N GLU A 204 8.98 -14.30 6.19
CA GLU A 204 8.14 -15.33 5.60
C GLU A 204 7.01 -15.67 6.58
N GLN A 205 5.79 -15.76 6.07
CA GLN A 205 4.65 -16.19 6.85
C GLN A 205 4.48 -17.69 6.61
N PRO A 206 4.25 -18.50 7.67
CA PRO A 206 3.84 -19.88 7.47
C PRO A 206 2.52 -19.88 6.70
N ALA A 207 2.37 -20.81 5.76
CA ALA A 207 1.09 -21.07 5.11
C ALA A 207 0.08 -21.34 6.24
N GLU A 208 -1.02 -20.60 6.27
CA GLU A 208 -2.10 -20.84 7.21
C GLU A 208 -2.69 -22.20 6.87
N ASP A 209 -2.44 -23.18 7.75
CA ASP A 209 -2.97 -24.53 7.63
C ASP A 209 -4.47 -24.48 7.99
N PHE A 210 -5.31 -24.29 6.98
CA PHE A 210 -6.77 -24.43 7.13
C PHE A 210 -7.12 -25.91 7.28
N SER A 211 -6.77 -26.52 8.41
CA SER A 211 -7.35 -27.78 8.85
C SER A 211 -8.52 -27.48 9.75
N LEU A 212 -9.73 -27.85 9.25
CA LEU A 212 -11.00 -27.85 9.97
C LEU A 212 -10.97 -28.73 11.20
#